data_71681a89a9f7412d7d83f6626b8afcda
#
_entry.id   71681a89a9f7412d7d83f6626b8afcda
#
_cell.length_a   1.000
_cell.length_b   1.000
_cell.length_c   1.000
_cell.angle_alpha   90.00
_cell.angle_beta   90.00
_cell.angle_gamma   90.00
#
_symmetry.space_group_name_H-M   'P 1'
#
loop_
_entity.id
_entity.type
_entity.pdbx_description
1 polymer ?
#
loop_
_entity_poly.entity_id
_entity_poly.type
_entity_poly.pdbx_seq_one_letter_code
_entity_poly.pdbx_strand_id
1 'polypeptide(L)'
;MSEQKRAKFGSKLGMTLATAGGAVGLGNVWRFPYMAGQNGGAAFILIYIGCILLLGLPCMISEFIIGRHAASNTARAYTKLSNGSAWKWVGYLGVLTGFLITGYYAVVSGWCLQYGTASVLNHLHGTPDYFKSYFTDFSTNPWKPVLWTVMILLFTHYVIIHGVRNGIERASKIMMPALFVLLVAIVVASCLLPGASKGIEFLLKPDFSKVTGDVFLGALGQSFYSMSIAMGCICTYASYYSRHTKLLNSAVQIGIIDTCVAILAGLMIFPAAFSVGVSPDSGPSLIFITLPNVFEQAFASMPIVGYIISMAFYLLLSMAALTSLISLHELSTAFFQEELHISRPRAAMIVTAGCSLIGAVCSLSLGDWSFLKVAGVDLFDVFDFVTGQIFLPIGGLLTCLFIGWYVPKKLVKDEFTNWGTTRGIFFGAYYFLIRFVCPLAILAIFLHQLGVF
;
A
#
# COMPACT_ATOMS: atom_id res chain seq x y z
N MET A 1 27.78 13.05 -22.32
CA MET A 1 27.29 13.02 -20.91
C MET A 1 27.39 11.57 -20.44
N SER A 2 28.20 11.29 -19.40
CA SER A 2 28.33 9.93 -18.86
C SER A 2 26.96 9.46 -18.37
N GLU A 3 26.46 8.33 -18.89
CA GLU A 3 25.27 7.68 -18.32
C GLU A 3 25.53 7.43 -16.83
N GLN A 4 24.80 8.14 -16.01
CA GLN A 4 24.89 7.99 -14.55
C GLN A 4 24.43 6.57 -14.22
N LYS A 5 25.35 5.72 -13.79
CA LYS A 5 25.11 4.30 -13.55
C LYS A 5 23.95 4.14 -12.55
N ARG A 6 22.83 3.54 -13.00
CA ARG A 6 21.64 3.34 -12.19
C ARG A 6 21.98 2.64 -10.88
N ALA A 7 21.47 3.14 -9.75
CA ALA A 7 21.58 2.47 -8.45
C ALA A 7 21.01 1.05 -8.52
N LYS A 8 21.53 0.14 -7.72
CA LYS A 8 21.03 -1.25 -7.63
C LYS A 8 20.90 -1.68 -6.18
N PHE A 9 19.95 -2.55 -5.90
CA PHE A 9 19.88 -3.23 -4.61
C PHE A 9 21.14 -4.06 -4.36
N GLY A 10 21.60 -4.09 -3.11
CA GLY A 10 22.81 -4.80 -2.71
C GLY A 10 22.60 -6.31 -2.53
N SER A 11 21.37 -6.74 -2.27
CA SER A 11 21.05 -8.16 -2.04
C SER A 11 19.65 -8.51 -2.53
N LYS A 12 19.44 -9.81 -2.85
CA LYS A 12 18.13 -10.33 -3.23
C LYS A 12 17.10 -10.18 -2.11
N LEU A 13 17.49 -10.48 -0.87
CA LEU A 13 16.61 -10.33 0.30
C LEU A 13 16.20 -8.87 0.47
N GLY A 14 17.16 -7.94 0.43
CA GLY A 14 16.86 -6.52 0.58
C GLY A 14 15.95 -5.97 -0.54
N MET A 15 16.15 -6.41 -1.77
CA MET A 15 15.29 -6.11 -2.89
C MET A 15 13.85 -6.60 -2.64
N THR A 16 13.70 -7.88 -2.24
CA THR A 16 12.38 -8.46 -1.96
C THR A 16 11.69 -7.74 -0.81
N LEU A 17 12.38 -7.49 0.30
CA LEU A 17 11.82 -6.80 1.46
C LEU A 17 11.48 -5.33 1.16
N ALA A 18 12.30 -4.63 0.37
CA ALA A 18 12.00 -3.26 -0.03
C ALA A 18 10.76 -3.19 -0.92
N THR A 19 10.65 -4.09 -1.91
CA THR A 19 9.49 -4.09 -2.81
C THR A 19 8.23 -4.59 -2.10
N ALA A 20 8.36 -5.62 -1.24
CA ALA A 20 7.25 -6.07 -0.40
C ALA A 20 6.80 -4.98 0.59
N GLY A 21 7.73 -4.22 1.19
CA GLY A 21 7.41 -3.10 2.06
C GLY A 21 6.71 -1.94 1.34
N GLY A 22 6.85 -1.84 0.03
CA GLY A 22 6.06 -0.92 -0.79
C GLY A 22 4.61 -1.40 -1.00
N ALA A 23 4.38 -2.70 -1.01
CA ALA A 23 3.04 -3.30 -1.10
C ALA A 23 2.39 -3.42 0.30
N VAL A 24 3.14 -3.93 1.29
CA VAL A 24 2.66 -4.07 2.68
C VAL A 24 2.56 -2.71 3.36
N GLY A 25 1.35 -2.26 3.61
CA GLY A 25 1.07 -0.96 4.22
C GLY A 25 -0.23 -0.94 5.02
N LEU A 26 -0.78 0.24 5.19
CA LEU A 26 -2.09 0.42 5.86
C LEU A 26 -3.21 -0.32 5.11
N GLY A 27 -3.06 -0.55 3.81
CA GLY A 27 -4.00 -1.33 3.02
C GLY A 27 -4.22 -2.75 3.53
N ASN A 28 -3.15 -3.42 4.01
CA ASN A 28 -3.21 -4.78 4.56
C ASN A 28 -3.74 -4.78 6.00
N VAL A 29 -3.35 -3.80 6.81
CA VAL A 29 -3.65 -3.78 8.24
C VAL A 29 -5.00 -3.12 8.53
N TRP A 30 -5.47 -2.25 7.66
CA TRP A 30 -6.70 -1.50 7.81
C TRP A 30 -7.76 -1.89 6.78
N ARG A 31 -7.51 -1.61 5.49
CA ARG A 31 -8.53 -1.76 4.45
C ARG A 31 -8.93 -3.21 4.23
N PHE A 32 -7.97 -4.13 4.26
CA PHE A 32 -8.26 -5.55 4.04
C PHE A 32 -9.15 -6.15 5.15
N PRO A 33 -8.88 -5.97 6.47
CA PRO A 33 -9.79 -6.44 7.51
C PRO A 33 -11.18 -5.81 7.39
N TYR A 34 -11.27 -4.50 7.13
CA TYR A 34 -12.53 -3.82 6.88
C TYR A 34 -13.31 -4.47 5.73
N MET A 35 -12.68 -4.66 4.58
CA MET A 35 -13.30 -5.30 3.41
C MET A 35 -13.70 -6.76 3.70
N ALA A 36 -12.87 -7.51 4.40
CA ALA A 36 -13.19 -8.89 4.80
C ALA A 36 -14.38 -8.93 5.78
N GLY A 37 -14.43 -7.97 6.71
CA GLY A 37 -15.55 -7.82 7.67
C GLY A 37 -16.89 -7.61 6.98
N GLN A 38 -16.94 -6.71 6.01
CA GLN A 38 -18.17 -6.40 5.26
C GLN A 38 -18.58 -7.49 4.26
N ASN A 39 -17.63 -8.28 3.76
CA ASN A 39 -17.84 -9.16 2.61
C ASN A 39 -17.80 -10.67 2.97
N GLY A 40 -18.08 -11.04 4.21
CA GLY A 40 -18.25 -12.44 4.59
C GLY A 40 -16.96 -13.21 4.93
N GLY A 41 -15.90 -12.50 5.36
CA GLY A 41 -14.72 -13.09 5.97
C GLY A 41 -13.97 -14.05 5.07
N ALA A 42 -13.97 -15.36 5.41
CA ALA A 42 -13.20 -16.38 4.72
C ALA A 42 -13.52 -16.52 3.22
N ALA A 43 -14.78 -16.35 2.81
CA ALA A 43 -15.15 -16.43 1.41
C ALA A 43 -14.52 -15.28 0.59
N PHE A 44 -14.56 -14.05 1.14
CA PHE A 44 -13.87 -12.90 0.54
C PHE A 44 -12.36 -13.15 0.42
N ILE A 45 -11.71 -13.73 1.45
CA ILE A 45 -10.27 -14.02 1.44
C ILE A 45 -9.90 -14.99 0.31
N LEU A 46 -10.68 -16.04 0.10
CA LEU A 46 -10.44 -16.99 -0.98
C LEU A 46 -10.57 -16.35 -2.36
N ILE A 47 -11.61 -15.51 -2.56
CA ILE A 47 -11.79 -14.75 -3.80
C ILE A 47 -10.63 -13.77 -4.01
N TYR A 48 -10.23 -13.05 -2.95
CA TYR A 48 -9.10 -12.13 -2.97
C TYR A 48 -7.78 -12.80 -3.39
N ILE A 49 -7.46 -13.98 -2.85
CA ILE A 49 -6.29 -14.77 -3.27
C ILE A 49 -6.38 -15.12 -4.76
N GLY A 50 -7.57 -15.56 -5.24
CA GLY A 50 -7.81 -15.78 -6.65
C GLY A 50 -7.56 -14.53 -7.50
N CYS A 51 -8.02 -13.37 -7.05
CA CYS A 51 -7.83 -12.09 -7.73
C CYS A 51 -6.34 -11.67 -7.75
N ILE A 52 -5.57 -11.93 -6.69
CA ILE A 52 -4.12 -11.70 -6.69
C ILE A 52 -3.45 -12.53 -7.79
N LEU A 53 -3.81 -13.80 -7.93
CA LEU A 53 -3.23 -14.68 -8.95
C LEU A 53 -3.60 -14.26 -10.37
N LEU A 54 -4.85 -13.85 -10.59
CA LEU A 54 -5.39 -13.53 -11.92
C LEU A 54 -5.11 -12.10 -12.39
N LEU A 55 -5.05 -11.14 -11.47
CA LEU A 55 -4.87 -9.72 -11.75
C LEU A 55 -3.59 -9.17 -11.13
N GLY A 56 -3.40 -9.35 -9.84
CA GLY A 56 -2.30 -8.75 -9.09
C GLY A 56 -0.92 -9.13 -9.63
N LEU A 57 -0.63 -10.44 -9.69
CA LEU A 57 0.68 -10.91 -10.17
C LEU A 57 0.97 -10.55 -11.64
N PRO A 58 0.04 -10.73 -12.61
CA PRO A 58 0.30 -10.32 -14.00
C PRO A 58 0.59 -8.83 -14.13
N CYS A 59 -0.16 -7.96 -13.45
CA CYS A 59 0.08 -6.53 -13.49
C CYS A 59 1.43 -6.16 -12.86
N MET A 60 1.78 -6.72 -11.70
CA MET A 60 3.07 -6.50 -11.04
C MET A 60 4.24 -6.95 -11.92
N ILE A 61 4.16 -8.12 -12.57
CA ILE A 61 5.18 -8.61 -13.49
C ILE A 61 5.35 -7.64 -14.67
N SER A 62 4.26 -7.07 -15.16
CA SER A 62 4.28 -6.08 -16.25
C SER A 62 5.04 -4.81 -15.86
N GLU A 63 4.79 -4.28 -14.66
CA GLU A 63 5.57 -3.15 -14.14
C GLU A 63 7.05 -3.51 -13.90
N PHE A 64 7.34 -4.74 -13.45
CA PHE A 64 8.72 -5.23 -13.36
C PHE A 64 9.42 -5.26 -14.71
N ILE A 65 8.74 -5.72 -15.76
CA ILE A 65 9.28 -5.75 -17.12
C ILE A 65 9.60 -4.34 -17.59
N ILE A 66 8.66 -3.41 -17.43
CA ILE A 66 8.84 -2.00 -17.83
C ILE A 66 10.03 -1.37 -17.09
N GLY A 67 10.03 -1.46 -15.76
CA GLY A 67 11.04 -0.82 -14.92
C GLY A 67 12.44 -1.40 -15.14
N ARG A 68 12.58 -2.74 -15.13
CA ARG A 68 13.87 -3.40 -15.30
C ARG A 68 14.46 -3.20 -16.69
N HIS A 69 13.63 -3.29 -17.74
CA HIS A 69 14.07 -3.10 -19.11
C HIS A 69 14.59 -1.68 -19.33
N ALA A 70 13.84 -0.69 -18.89
CA ALA A 70 14.18 0.71 -19.11
C ALA A 70 15.32 1.22 -18.21
N ALA A 71 15.51 0.62 -17.03
CA ALA A 71 16.48 1.02 -16.01
C ALA A 71 16.46 2.54 -15.73
N SER A 72 15.27 3.12 -15.59
CA SER A 72 15.02 4.55 -15.39
C SER A 72 13.75 4.77 -14.56
N ASN A 73 13.47 6.02 -14.16
CA ASN A 73 12.22 6.35 -13.49
C ASN A 73 11.00 5.96 -14.34
N THR A 74 9.83 5.83 -13.71
CA THR A 74 8.63 5.33 -14.37
C THR A 74 8.24 6.14 -15.61
N ALA A 75 8.25 7.47 -15.57
CA ALA A 75 7.89 8.30 -16.74
C ALA A 75 8.84 8.07 -17.92
N ARG A 76 10.14 8.07 -17.65
CA ARG A 76 11.18 7.81 -18.66
C ARG A 76 11.15 6.37 -19.16
N ALA A 77 10.72 5.41 -18.32
CA ALA A 77 10.60 4.02 -18.71
C ALA A 77 9.56 3.83 -19.83
N TYR A 78 8.37 4.40 -19.66
CA TYR A 78 7.35 4.41 -20.71
C TYR A 78 7.79 5.19 -21.96
N THR A 79 8.46 6.33 -21.78
CA THR A 79 8.99 7.12 -22.89
C THR A 79 10.00 6.33 -23.73
N LYS A 80 10.92 5.61 -23.10
CA LYS A 80 11.92 4.76 -23.78
C LYS A 80 11.27 3.60 -24.53
N LEU A 81 10.38 2.84 -23.86
CA LEU A 81 9.73 1.69 -24.48
C LEU A 81 8.74 2.06 -25.58
N SER A 82 8.24 3.29 -25.57
CA SER A 82 7.29 3.78 -26.58
C SER A 82 7.93 4.64 -27.66
N ASN A 83 9.26 4.81 -27.64
CA ASN A 83 9.98 5.72 -28.54
C ASN A 83 9.38 7.15 -28.54
N GLY A 84 8.95 7.63 -27.38
CA GLY A 84 8.38 8.96 -27.18
C GLY A 84 6.93 9.15 -27.65
N SER A 85 6.22 8.08 -28.00
CA SER A 85 4.81 8.15 -28.40
C SER A 85 3.88 8.59 -27.25
N ALA A 86 2.57 8.69 -27.52
CA ALA A 86 1.56 9.09 -26.52
C ALA A 86 1.54 8.18 -25.26
N TRP A 87 2.04 6.95 -25.36
CA TRP A 87 2.16 6.04 -24.21
C TRP A 87 3.06 6.57 -23.07
N LYS A 88 3.94 7.54 -23.35
CA LYS A 88 4.73 8.24 -22.33
C LYS A 88 3.85 8.81 -21.20
N TRP A 89 2.63 9.26 -21.53
CA TRP A 89 1.71 9.87 -20.57
C TRP A 89 1.24 8.89 -19.49
N VAL A 90 1.25 7.59 -19.75
CA VAL A 90 0.96 6.57 -18.73
C VAL A 90 1.99 6.61 -17.60
N GLY A 91 3.26 6.76 -17.95
CA GLY A 91 4.32 6.90 -16.94
C GLY A 91 4.23 8.20 -16.14
N TYR A 92 3.89 9.31 -16.80
CA TYR A 92 3.64 10.59 -16.11
C TYR A 92 2.41 10.52 -15.20
N LEU A 93 1.33 9.86 -15.64
CA LEU A 93 0.15 9.62 -14.81
C LEU A 93 0.51 8.83 -13.55
N GLY A 94 1.32 7.76 -13.68
CA GLY A 94 1.79 6.97 -12.53
C GLY A 94 2.58 7.82 -11.53
N VAL A 95 3.51 8.66 -12.02
CA VAL A 95 4.29 9.56 -11.15
C VAL A 95 3.40 10.59 -10.46
N LEU A 96 2.47 11.21 -11.19
CA LEU A 96 1.51 12.17 -10.62
C LEU A 96 0.65 11.50 -9.54
N THR A 97 0.10 10.33 -9.85
CA THR A 97 -0.71 9.55 -8.92
C THR A 97 0.06 9.24 -7.63
N GLY A 98 1.28 8.71 -7.76
CA GLY A 98 2.11 8.41 -6.59
C GLY A 98 2.53 9.63 -5.80
N PHE A 99 2.77 10.78 -6.44
CA PHE A 99 3.08 12.03 -5.77
C PHE A 99 1.89 12.55 -4.94
N LEU A 100 0.68 12.55 -5.51
CA LEU A 100 -0.54 12.94 -4.80
C LEU A 100 -0.84 11.99 -3.64
N ILE A 101 -0.73 10.66 -3.88
CA ILE A 101 -0.90 9.66 -2.82
C ILE A 101 0.10 9.90 -1.70
N THR A 102 1.38 10.18 -2.00
CA THR A 102 2.40 10.47 -0.96
C THR A 102 1.94 11.60 -0.05
N GLY A 103 1.35 12.65 -0.60
CA GLY A 103 0.90 13.82 0.16
C GLY A 103 -0.20 13.50 1.16
N TYR A 104 -1.32 12.93 0.72
CA TYR A 104 -2.43 12.65 1.64
C TYR A 104 -2.19 11.40 2.50
N TYR A 105 -1.50 10.39 1.99
CA TYR A 105 -1.13 9.21 2.77
C TYR A 105 -0.21 9.55 3.94
N ALA A 106 0.63 10.59 3.80
CA ALA A 106 1.47 11.10 4.87
C ALA A 106 0.64 11.64 6.06
N VAL A 107 -0.59 12.13 5.84
CA VAL A 107 -1.50 12.56 6.91
C VAL A 107 -1.86 11.38 7.81
N VAL A 108 -2.37 10.30 7.22
CA VAL A 108 -2.74 9.08 7.98
C VAL A 108 -1.50 8.43 8.61
N SER A 109 -0.38 8.44 7.89
CA SER A 109 0.90 7.96 8.43
C SER A 109 1.36 8.78 9.65
N GLY A 110 1.14 10.09 9.63
CA GLY A 110 1.37 10.98 10.76
C GLY A 110 0.46 10.67 11.96
N TRP A 111 -0.81 10.31 11.69
CA TRP A 111 -1.73 9.85 12.74
C TRP A 111 -1.24 8.56 13.39
N CYS A 112 -0.74 7.60 12.61
CA CYS A 112 -0.15 6.38 13.15
C CYS A 112 1.03 6.69 14.09
N LEU A 113 1.92 7.62 13.72
CA LEU A 113 3.05 8.02 14.52
C LEU A 113 2.61 8.73 15.83
N GLN A 114 1.59 9.58 15.74
CA GLN A 114 1.01 10.25 16.91
C GLN A 114 0.39 9.23 17.88
N TYR A 115 -0.41 8.28 17.37
CA TYR A 115 -1.00 7.23 18.20
C TYR A 115 0.06 6.28 18.78
N GLY A 116 1.14 6.02 18.04
CA GLY A 116 2.31 5.32 18.57
C GLY A 116 2.93 6.05 19.78
N THR A 117 3.08 7.36 19.66
CA THR A 117 3.59 8.19 20.78
C THR A 117 2.60 8.24 21.95
N ALA A 118 1.32 8.42 21.67
CA ALA A 118 0.26 8.42 22.69
C ALA A 118 0.18 7.07 23.44
N SER A 119 0.37 5.97 22.72
CA SER A 119 0.41 4.64 23.31
C SER A 119 1.61 4.45 24.25
N VAL A 120 2.80 4.88 23.82
CA VAL A 120 4.01 4.85 24.68
C VAL A 120 3.83 5.71 25.93
N LEU A 121 3.17 6.87 25.81
CA LEU A 121 2.89 7.76 26.95
C LEU A 121 1.66 7.33 27.77
N ASN A 122 1.07 6.20 27.44
CA ASN A 122 -0.11 5.65 28.13
C ASN A 122 -1.33 6.59 28.14
N HIS A 123 -1.56 7.32 27.03
CA HIS A 123 -2.71 8.22 26.89
C HIS A 123 -3.93 7.55 26.26
N LEU A 124 -3.81 6.31 25.79
CA LEU A 124 -4.89 5.58 25.12
C LEU A 124 -5.63 4.68 26.12
N HIS A 125 -6.26 5.29 27.11
CA HIS A 125 -7.10 4.62 28.10
C HIS A 125 -8.40 5.39 28.29
N GLY A 126 -9.53 4.69 28.32
CA GLY A 126 -10.81 5.33 28.60
C GLY A 126 -12.02 4.60 28.04
N THR A 127 -13.13 5.32 27.98
CA THR A 127 -14.40 4.85 27.45
C THR A 127 -14.44 4.97 25.91
N PRO A 128 -15.41 4.31 25.23
CA PRO A 128 -15.61 4.48 23.78
C PRO A 128 -15.73 5.95 23.34
N ASP A 129 -16.43 6.77 24.14
CA ASP A 129 -16.58 8.20 23.86
C ASP A 129 -15.26 8.97 23.98
N TYR A 130 -14.38 8.56 24.89
CA TYR A 130 -13.03 9.13 24.99
C TYR A 130 -12.22 8.90 23.71
N PHE A 131 -12.21 7.68 23.18
CA PHE A 131 -11.46 7.39 21.95
C PHE A 131 -12.00 8.16 20.75
N LYS A 132 -13.33 8.33 20.68
CA LYS A 132 -13.97 9.13 19.62
C LYS A 132 -13.60 10.60 19.74
N SER A 133 -13.71 11.19 20.91
CA SER A 133 -13.35 12.60 21.15
C SER A 133 -11.85 12.81 20.93
N TYR A 134 -11.00 11.92 21.44
CA TYR A 134 -9.55 11.98 21.25
C TYR A 134 -9.14 12.03 19.78
N PHE A 135 -9.75 11.17 18.95
CA PHE A 135 -9.49 11.18 17.50
C PHE A 135 -10.02 12.44 16.83
N THR A 136 -11.26 12.85 17.17
CA THR A 136 -11.86 14.06 16.58
C THR A 136 -11.06 15.31 16.96
N ASP A 137 -10.75 15.49 18.23
CA ASP A 137 -9.96 16.63 18.72
C ASP A 137 -8.55 16.70 18.13
N PHE A 138 -7.98 15.53 17.83
CA PHE A 138 -6.69 15.44 17.16
C PHE A 138 -6.81 15.73 15.66
N SER A 139 -7.70 15.04 14.94
CA SER A 139 -7.79 15.10 13.49
C SER A 139 -8.27 16.44 12.95
N THR A 140 -9.13 17.14 13.71
CA THR A 140 -9.62 18.48 13.35
C THR A 140 -8.72 19.62 13.83
N ASN A 141 -7.71 19.33 14.66
CA ASN A 141 -6.78 20.35 15.14
C ASN A 141 -5.94 20.90 13.97
N PRO A 142 -5.82 22.24 13.81
CA PRO A 142 -5.13 22.81 12.64
C PRO A 142 -3.62 22.58 12.63
N TRP A 143 -2.98 22.32 13.77
CA TRP A 143 -1.52 22.23 13.85
C TRP A 143 -0.98 20.84 14.14
N LYS A 144 -1.63 20.09 15.04
CA LYS A 144 -1.13 18.79 15.49
C LYS A 144 -0.99 17.77 14.35
N PRO A 145 -2.03 17.50 13.51
CA PRO A 145 -1.90 16.54 12.43
C PRO A 145 -0.89 16.97 11.38
N VAL A 146 -0.81 18.28 11.07
CA VAL A 146 0.18 18.84 10.13
C VAL A 146 1.60 18.60 10.64
N LEU A 147 1.86 18.84 11.95
CA LEU A 147 3.17 18.58 12.55
C LEU A 147 3.58 17.11 12.39
N TRP A 148 2.68 16.16 12.72
CA TRP A 148 2.97 14.74 12.61
C TRP A 148 3.13 14.29 11.16
N THR A 149 2.39 14.89 10.23
CA THR A 149 2.55 14.68 8.77
C THR A 149 3.95 15.10 8.30
N VAL A 150 4.40 16.28 8.71
CA VAL A 150 5.75 16.77 8.38
C VAL A 150 6.83 15.90 9.03
N MET A 151 6.64 15.48 10.28
CA MET A 151 7.59 14.61 10.98
C MET A 151 7.78 13.27 10.24
N ILE A 152 6.70 12.58 9.87
CA ILE A 152 6.81 11.30 9.15
C ILE A 152 7.45 11.48 7.76
N LEU A 153 7.18 12.59 7.08
CA LEU A 153 7.83 12.93 5.81
C LEU A 153 9.33 13.22 6.00
N LEU A 154 9.75 13.84 7.10
CA LEU A 154 11.15 14.05 7.42
C LEU A 154 11.88 12.74 7.73
N PHE A 155 11.25 11.78 8.42
CA PHE A 155 11.79 10.44 8.58
C PHE A 155 11.96 9.73 7.24
N THR A 156 10.94 9.83 6.38
CA THR A 156 10.99 9.29 5.03
C THR A 156 12.12 9.94 4.21
N HIS A 157 12.21 11.27 4.24
CA HIS A 157 13.27 12.04 3.60
C HIS A 157 14.66 11.57 4.02
N TYR A 158 14.87 11.39 5.33
CA TYR A 158 16.14 10.90 5.87
C TYR A 158 16.53 9.54 5.27
N VAL A 159 15.60 8.61 5.14
CA VAL A 159 15.86 7.31 4.49
C VAL A 159 16.20 7.49 3.01
N ILE A 160 15.43 8.33 2.30
CA ILE A 160 15.56 8.52 0.86
C ILE A 160 16.89 9.15 0.46
N ILE A 161 17.38 10.15 1.17
CA ILE A 161 18.65 10.82 0.83
C ILE A 161 19.87 9.89 0.92
N HIS A 162 19.81 8.84 1.73
CA HIS A 162 20.86 7.83 1.84
C HIS A 162 20.90 6.82 0.66
N GLY A 163 19.95 6.94 -0.28
CA GLY A 163 19.92 6.16 -1.52
C GLY A 163 19.29 4.78 -1.37
N VAL A 164 19.33 4.02 -2.47
CA VAL A 164 18.63 2.74 -2.56
C VAL A 164 19.22 1.70 -1.62
N ARG A 165 20.55 1.52 -1.63
CA ARG A 165 21.22 0.47 -0.85
C ARG A 165 21.31 0.79 0.64
N ASN A 166 21.81 1.99 0.98
CA ASN A 166 22.10 2.37 2.37
C ASN A 166 20.90 2.98 3.10
N GLY A 167 19.91 3.49 2.36
CA GLY A 167 18.66 4.03 2.89
C GLY A 167 17.54 2.99 2.79
N ILE A 168 16.93 2.85 1.62
CA ILE A 168 15.71 2.06 1.40
C ILE A 168 15.91 0.58 1.78
N GLU A 169 16.94 -0.08 1.21
CA GLU A 169 17.20 -1.50 1.47
C GLU A 169 17.51 -1.77 2.94
N ARG A 170 18.33 -0.91 3.57
CA ARG A 170 18.68 -1.05 4.99
C ARG A 170 17.48 -0.86 5.90
N ALA A 171 16.67 0.17 5.64
CA ALA A 171 15.43 0.41 6.38
C ALA A 171 14.47 -0.77 6.26
N SER A 172 14.23 -1.27 5.03
CA SER A 172 13.32 -2.40 4.80
C SER A 172 13.80 -3.69 5.44
N LYS A 173 15.12 -3.96 5.48
CA LYS A 173 15.71 -5.12 6.16
C LYS A 173 15.48 -5.13 7.67
N ILE A 174 15.28 -3.98 8.29
CA ILE A 174 15.01 -3.85 9.72
C ILE A 174 13.50 -3.83 9.95
N MET A 175 12.79 -2.97 9.23
CA MET A 175 11.38 -2.70 9.47
C MET A 175 10.47 -3.87 9.11
N MET A 176 10.70 -4.55 7.99
CA MET A 176 9.82 -5.64 7.55
C MET A 176 9.85 -6.87 8.49
N PRO A 177 11.03 -7.38 8.92
CA PRO A 177 11.05 -8.46 9.92
C PRO A 177 10.49 -8.02 11.27
N ALA A 178 10.77 -6.78 11.72
CA ALA A 178 10.23 -6.28 12.98
C ALA A 178 8.70 -6.16 12.93
N LEU A 179 8.14 -5.63 11.82
CA LEU A 179 6.71 -5.59 11.57
C LEU A 179 6.08 -6.99 11.65
N PHE A 180 6.71 -7.97 11.01
CA PHE A 180 6.20 -9.35 11.02
C PHE A 180 6.23 -9.98 12.42
N VAL A 181 7.29 -9.76 13.19
CA VAL A 181 7.40 -10.25 14.58
C VAL A 181 6.32 -9.60 15.46
N LEU A 182 6.13 -8.28 15.36
CA LEU A 182 5.07 -7.57 16.10
C LEU A 182 3.70 -8.08 15.72
N LEU A 183 3.44 -8.26 14.42
CA LEU A 183 2.17 -8.76 13.92
C LEU A 183 1.85 -10.15 14.48
N VAL A 184 2.82 -11.08 14.43
CA VAL A 184 2.64 -12.43 14.98
C VAL A 184 2.41 -12.39 16.48
N ALA A 185 3.14 -11.55 17.22
CA ALA A 185 2.96 -11.43 18.68
C ALA A 185 1.55 -10.95 19.05
N ILE A 186 1.03 -9.95 18.33
CA ILE A 186 -0.33 -9.44 18.57
C ILE A 186 -1.38 -10.47 18.15
N VAL A 187 -1.18 -11.18 17.02
CA VAL A 187 -2.05 -12.28 16.58
C VAL A 187 -2.18 -13.34 17.67
N VAL A 188 -1.05 -13.79 18.24
CA VAL A 188 -1.06 -14.77 19.32
C VAL A 188 -1.85 -14.24 20.53
N ALA A 189 -1.60 -13.01 20.96
CA ALA A 189 -2.34 -12.39 22.07
C ALA A 189 -3.84 -12.31 21.79
N SER A 190 -4.24 -11.89 20.57
CA SER A 190 -5.66 -11.79 20.18
C SER A 190 -6.35 -13.16 20.11
N CYS A 191 -5.66 -14.19 19.59
CA CYS A 191 -6.22 -15.53 19.48
C CYS A 191 -6.37 -16.25 20.84
N LEU A 192 -5.65 -15.83 21.86
CA LEU A 192 -5.72 -16.38 23.22
C LEU A 192 -6.85 -15.76 24.06
N LEU A 193 -7.54 -14.72 23.57
CA LEU A 193 -8.63 -14.06 24.28
C LEU A 193 -9.86 -14.99 24.42
N PRO A 194 -10.60 -14.90 25.54
CA PRO A 194 -11.88 -15.57 25.69
C PRO A 194 -12.87 -15.13 24.61
N GLY A 195 -13.45 -16.07 23.86
CA GLY A 195 -14.38 -15.75 22.75
C GLY A 195 -13.72 -15.48 21.40
N ALA A 196 -12.40 -15.52 21.30
CA ALA A 196 -11.64 -15.35 20.06
C ALA A 196 -12.01 -16.37 18.96
N SER A 197 -12.48 -17.56 19.34
CA SER A 197 -12.86 -18.63 18.41
C SER A 197 -13.86 -18.21 17.34
N LYS A 198 -14.81 -17.34 17.67
CA LYS A 198 -15.78 -16.80 16.70
C LYS A 198 -15.11 -15.97 15.60
N GLY A 199 -14.13 -15.14 15.97
CA GLY A 199 -13.37 -14.34 15.02
C GLY A 199 -12.46 -15.20 14.14
N ILE A 200 -11.87 -16.25 14.70
CA ILE A 200 -11.07 -17.24 13.96
C ILE A 200 -11.96 -18.01 12.97
N GLU A 201 -13.13 -18.48 13.43
CA GLU A 201 -14.09 -19.17 12.57
C GLU A 201 -14.58 -18.29 11.43
N PHE A 202 -14.86 -17.02 11.68
CA PHE A 202 -15.25 -16.02 10.67
C PHE A 202 -14.20 -15.87 9.54
N LEU A 203 -12.92 -15.92 9.89
CA LEU A 203 -11.83 -15.78 8.93
C LEU A 203 -11.44 -17.08 8.22
N LEU A 204 -11.72 -18.25 8.80
CA LEU A 204 -11.24 -19.53 8.28
C LEU A 204 -12.35 -20.42 7.74
N LYS A 205 -13.62 -20.18 8.08
CA LYS A 205 -14.76 -20.97 7.61
C LYS A 205 -15.51 -20.20 6.54
N PRO A 206 -15.35 -20.55 5.25
CA PRO A 206 -15.98 -19.81 4.17
C PRO A 206 -17.49 -20.06 4.11
N ASP A 207 -18.24 -18.97 4.01
CA ASP A 207 -19.69 -18.97 3.75
C ASP A 207 -19.95 -18.35 2.37
N PHE A 208 -20.05 -19.20 1.36
CA PHE A 208 -20.29 -18.75 -0.01
C PHE A 208 -21.73 -18.27 -0.27
N SER A 209 -22.65 -18.46 0.68
CA SER A 209 -24.03 -17.94 0.55
C SER A 209 -24.08 -16.41 0.58
N LYS A 210 -23.04 -15.76 1.12
CA LYS A 210 -22.90 -14.30 1.21
C LYS A 210 -22.16 -13.70 0.01
N VAL A 211 -21.68 -14.50 -0.91
CA VAL A 211 -20.91 -14.01 -2.07
C VAL A 211 -21.86 -13.45 -3.12
N THR A 212 -21.73 -12.17 -3.38
CA THR A 212 -22.43 -11.41 -4.43
C THR A 212 -21.45 -10.91 -5.48
N GLY A 213 -21.94 -10.31 -6.56
CA GLY A 213 -21.11 -9.62 -7.54
C GLY A 213 -20.25 -8.53 -6.90
N ASP A 214 -20.80 -7.78 -5.93
CA ASP A 214 -20.10 -6.72 -5.23
C ASP A 214 -18.94 -7.25 -4.37
N VAL A 215 -19.11 -8.40 -3.73
CA VAL A 215 -18.04 -9.08 -2.98
C VAL A 215 -16.88 -9.44 -3.91
N PHE A 216 -17.20 -9.94 -5.10
CA PHE A 216 -16.18 -10.28 -6.10
C PHE A 216 -15.46 -9.02 -6.61
N LEU A 217 -16.18 -7.95 -6.96
CA LEU A 217 -15.60 -6.69 -7.39
C LEU A 217 -14.80 -6.01 -6.28
N GLY A 218 -15.29 -6.08 -5.04
CA GLY A 218 -14.57 -5.60 -3.85
C GLY A 218 -13.24 -6.33 -3.64
N ALA A 219 -13.23 -7.66 -3.76
CA ALA A 219 -12.01 -8.47 -3.65
C ALA A 219 -11.02 -8.18 -4.79
N LEU A 220 -11.55 -8.00 -6.01
CA LEU A 220 -10.76 -7.65 -7.19
C LEU A 220 -10.10 -6.27 -7.01
N GLY A 221 -10.88 -5.26 -6.57
CA GLY A 221 -10.37 -3.91 -6.27
C GLY A 221 -9.36 -3.92 -5.12
N GLN A 222 -9.60 -4.70 -4.06
CA GLN A 222 -8.68 -4.83 -2.93
C GLN A 222 -7.35 -5.48 -3.37
N SER A 223 -7.37 -6.50 -4.26
CA SER A 223 -6.16 -7.13 -4.76
C SER A 223 -5.29 -6.17 -5.58
N PHE A 224 -5.92 -5.30 -6.35
CA PHE A 224 -5.26 -4.27 -7.16
C PHE A 224 -4.61 -3.20 -6.26
N TYR A 225 -5.35 -2.74 -5.25
CA TYR A 225 -4.88 -1.71 -4.32
C TYR A 225 -3.75 -2.22 -3.41
N SER A 226 -3.90 -3.42 -2.80
CA SER A 226 -2.94 -4.01 -1.87
C SER A 226 -1.57 -4.21 -2.51
N MET A 227 -1.53 -4.66 -3.76
CA MET A 227 -0.29 -4.92 -4.50
C MET A 227 0.40 -3.65 -5.02
N SER A 228 -0.10 -2.45 -4.68
CA SER A 228 0.44 -1.14 -5.11
C SER A 228 0.64 -1.02 -6.64
N ILE A 229 -0.29 -1.58 -7.40
CA ILE A 229 -0.24 -1.63 -8.87
C ILE A 229 -0.66 -0.28 -9.46
N ALA A 230 -0.10 0.06 -10.62
CA ALA A 230 -0.39 1.25 -11.42
C ALA A 230 0.02 2.61 -10.82
N MET A 231 0.58 2.64 -9.61
CA MET A 231 1.11 3.90 -9.04
C MET A 231 2.58 4.16 -9.41
N GLY A 232 3.22 3.29 -10.20
CA GLY A 232 4.60 3.46 -10.66
C GLY A 232 5.69 3.10 -9.66
N CYS A 233 5.36 2.84 -8.39
CA CYS A 233 6.34 2.47 -7.36
C CYS A 233 7.04 1.16 -7.70
N ILE A 234 6.27 0.16 -8.11
CA ILE A 234 6.75 -1.17 -8.50
C ILE A 234 7.67 -1.06 -9.72
N CYS A 235 7.30 -0.26 -10.72
CA CYS A 235 8.11 0.03 -11.89
C CYS A 235 9.43 0.72 -11.51
N THR A 236 9.39 1.73 -10.64
CA THR A 236 10.58 2.43 -10.14
C THR A 236 11.53 1.48 -9.41
N TYR A 237 11.03 0.64 -8.51
CA TYR A 237 11.85 -0.33 -7.79
C TYR A 237 12.44 -1.40 -8.72
N ALA A 238 11.67 -1.86 -9.71
CA ALA A 238 12.15 -2.79 -10.71
C ALA A 238 13.29 -2.22 -11.56
N SER A 239 13.36 -0.91 -11.72
CA SER A 239 14.49 -0.25 -12.41
C SER A 239 15.83 -0.41 -11.67
N TYR A 240 15.80 -0.76 -10.38
CA TYR A 240 16.98 -1.08 -9.57
C TYR A 240 17.32 -2.57 -9.55
N TYR A 241 16.52 -3.41 -10.22
CA TYR A 241 16.75 -4.86 -10.28
C TYR A 241 17.95 -5.21 -11.17
N SER A 242 18.64 -6.28 -10.81
CA SER A 242 19.66 -6.84 -11.67
C SER A 242 19.02 -7.63 -12.81
N ARG A 243 19.77 -7.80 -13.91
CA ARG A 243 19.35 -8.66 -15.04
C ARG A 243 19.14 -10.13 -14.62
N HIS A 244 19.80 -10.58 -13.54
CA HIS A 244 19.66 -11.95 -13.03
C HIS A 244 18.44 -12.17 -12.12
N THR A 245 17.68 -11.11 -11.81
CA THR A 245 16.48 -11.20 -10.96
C THR A 245 15.36 -11.94 -11.72
N LYS A 246 14.87 -13.04 -11.16
CA LYS A 246 13.75 -13.80 -11.72
C LYS A 246 12.44 -13.11 -11.39
N LEU A 247 11.84 -12.38 -12.35
CA LEU A 247 10.68 -11.51 -12.11
C LEU A 247 9.47 -12.26 -11.58
N LEU A 248 9.12 -13.41 -12.18
CA LEU A 248 8.00 -14.24 -11.71
C LEU A 248 8.19 -14.66 -10.25
N ASN A 249 9.38 -15.16 -9.89
CA ASN A 249 9.65 -15.57 -8.51
C ASN A 249 9.55 -14.40 -7.54
N SER A 250 10.03 -13.22 -7.94
CA SER A 250 9.95 -12.01 -7.11
C SER A 250 8.50 -11.57 -6.93
N ALA A 251 7.69 -11.56 -7.99
CA ALA A 251 6.26 -11.22 -7.90
C ALA A 251 5.51 -12.18 -6.97
N VAL A 252 5.74 -13.50 -7.14
CA VAL A 252 5.11 -14.51 -6.27
C VAL A 252 5.53 -14.35 -4.81
N GLN A 253 6.82 -14.11 -4.53
CA GLN A 253 7.31 -13.88 -3.16
C GLN A 253 6.65 -12.64 -2.53
N ILE A 254 6.56 -11.54 -3.27
CA ILE A 254 5.92 -10.31 -2.80
C ILE A 254 4.43 -10.54 -2.55
N GLY A 255 3.73 -11.18 -3.50
CA GLY A 255 2.31 -11.51 -3.34
C GLY A 255 2.03 -12.40 -2.14
N ILE A 256 2.90 -13.39 -1.86
CA ILE A 256 2.78 -14.25 -0.66
C ILE A 256 2.97 -13.40 0.61
N ILE A 257 4.02 -12.56 0.67
CA ILE A 257 4.28 -11.72 1.84
C ILE A 257 3.10 -10.78 2.09
N ASP A 258 2.61 -10.10 1.06
CA ASP A 258 1.47 -9.19 1.12
C ASP A 258 0.21 -9.89 1.64
N THR A 259 -0.15 -11.02 1.04
CA THR A 259 -1.32 -11.82 1.42
C THR A 259 -1.20 -12.37 2.85
N CYS A 260 -0.02 -12.87 3.23
CA CYS A 260 0.20 -13.35 4.60
C CYS A 260 0.01 -12.24 5.62
N VAL A 261 0.55 -11.05 5.38
CA VAL A 261 0.36 -9.90 6.27
C VAL A 261 -1.11 -9.50 6.35
N ALA A 262 -1.84 -9.47 5.24
CA ALA A 262 -3.27 -9.15 5.20
C ALA A 262 -4.10 -10.16 6.03
N ILE A 263 -3.86 -11.46 5.87
CA ILE A 263 -4.56 -12.51 6.63
C ILE A 263 -4.20 -12.43 8.13
N LEU A 264 -2.93 -12.25 8.46
CA LEU A 264 -2.49 -12.09 9.85
C LEU A 264 -3.09 -10.83 10.48
N ALA A 265 -3.24 -9.73 9.73
CA ALA A 265 -3.93 -8.54 10.22
C ALA A 265 -5.41 -8.82 10.51
N GLY A 266 -6.08 -9.63 9.69
CA GLY A 266 -7.41 -10.15 10.01
C GLY A 266 -7.41 -10.96 11.31
N LEU A 267 -6.48 -11.91 11.48
CA LEU A 267 -6.34 -12.71 12.70
C LEU A 267 -5.94 -11.88 13.93
N MET A 268 -5.35 -10.72 13.75
CA MET A 268 -5.09 -9.77 14.83
C MET A 268 -6.36 -9.05 15.27
N ILE A 269 -7.21 -8.64 14.32
CA ILE A 269 -8.35 -7.74 14.57
C ILE A 269 -9.61 -8.53 14.94
N PHE A 270 -10.02 -9.52 14.16
CA PHE A 270 -11.32 -10.19 14.34
C PHE A 270 -11.44 -10.97 15.65
N PRO A 271 -10.44 -11.77 16.09
CA PRO A 271 -10.54 -12.44 17.39
C PRO A 271 -10.69 -11.47 18.55
N ALA A 272 -9.95 -10.36 18.55
CA ALA A 272 -10.06 -9.32 19.58
C ALA A 272 -11.41 -8.59 19.53
N ALA A 273 -11.88 -8.19 18.35
CA ALA A 273 -13.17 -7.50 18.17
C ALA A 273 -14.35 -8.38 18.60
N PHE A 274 -14.39 -9.64 18.19
CA PHE A 274 -15.45 -10.59 18.56
C PHE A 274 -15.43 -10.95 20.05
N SER A 275 -14.26 -10.92 20.71
CA SER A 275 -14.16 -11.19 22.15
C SER A 275 -14.90 -10.16 23.01
N VAL A 276 -15.05 -8.94 22.52
CA VAL A 276 -15.76 -7.83 23.19
C VAL A 276 -17.07 -7.45 22.51
N GLY A 277 -17.52 -8.22 21.52
CA GLY A 277 -18.80 -8.02 20.83
C GLY A 277 -18.84 -6.80 19.91
N VAL A 278 -17.67 -6.29 19.46
CA VAL A 278 -17.58 -5.17 18.53
C VAL A 278 -17.70 -5.68 17.10
N SER A 279 -18.48 -5.00 16.26
CA SER A 279 -18.58 -5.33 14.84
C SER A 279 -17.28 -4.99 14.11
N PRO A 280 -16.77 -5.92 13.25
CA PRO A 280 -15.55 -5.70 12.49
C PRO A 280 -15.73 -4.78 11.26
N ASP A 281 -16.92 -4.26 11.02
CA ASP A 281 -17.30 -3.45 9.86
C ASP A 281 -17.34 -1.93 10.12
N SER A 282 -16.64 -1.44 11.14
CA SER A 282 -16.68 -0.05 11.60
C SER A 282 -15.98 0.98 10.70
N GLY A 283 -15.56 0.65 9.51
CA GLY A 283 -15.00 1.59 8.53
C GLY A 283 -13.58 2.11 8.85
N PRO A 284 -13.16 3.23 8.20
CA PRO A 284 -11.81 3.79 8.36
C PRO A 284 -11.44 4.19 9.79
N SER A 285 -12.43 4.51 10.62
CA SER A 285 -12.24 4.79 12.06
C SER A 285 -11.83 3.57 12.89
N LEU A 286 -11.87 2.37 12.28
CA LEU A 286 -11.52 1.10 12.93
C LEU A 286 -10.19 1.19 13.69
N ILE A 287 -9.15 1.75 13.10
CA ILE A 287 -7.81 1.76 13.70
C ILE A 287 -7.66 2.79 14.84
N PHE A 288 -8.32 3.94 14.71
CA PHE A 288 -8.07 5.07 15.61
C PHE A 288 -9.13 5.22 16.71
N ILE A 289 -10.31 4.64 16.52
CA ILE A 289 -11.41 4.70 17.49
C ILE A 289 -11.74 3.31 18.03
N THR A 290 -12.01 2.35 17.12
CA THR A 290 -12.53 1.05 17.51
C THR A 290 -11.47 0.16 18.13
N LEU A 291 -10.29 0.02 17.51
CA LEU A 291 -9.26 -0.89 18.04
C LEU A 291 -8.65 -0.46 19.37
N PRO A 292 -8.37 0.83 19.67
CA PRO A 292 -7.98 1.21 21.03
C PRO A 292 -9.00 0.77 22.07
N ASN A 293 -10.30 0.98 21.79
CA ASN A 293 -11.38 0.54 22.66
C ASN A 293 -11.46 -0.99 22.79
N VAL A 294 -11.26 -1.72 21.69
CA VAL A 294 -11.21 -3.19 21.69
C VAL A 294 -10.06 -3.68 22.57
N PHE A 295 -8.87 -3.13 22.44
CA PHE A 295 -7.71 -3.52 23.25
C PHE A 295 -7.92 -3.20 24.73
N GLU A 296 -8.47 -2.03 25.05
CA GLU A 296 -8.82 -1.66 26.43
C GLU A 296 -9.78 -2.65 27.06
N GLN A 297 -10.84 -3.03 26.38
CA GLN A 297 -11.84 -3.98 26.88
C GLN A 297 -11.35 -5.42 26.90
N ALA A 298 -10.69 -5.88 25.84
CA ALA A 298 -10.24 -7.26 25.69
C ALA A 298 -9.16 -7.64 26.72
N PHE A 299 -8.32 -6.70 27.09
CA PHE A 299 -7.24 -6.89 28.05
C PHE A 299 -7.50 -6.23 29.42
N ALA A 300 -8.76 -5.87 29.74
CA ALA A 300 -9.12 -5.22 30.99
C ALA A 300 -8.68 -6.01 32.24
N SER A 301 -8.66 -7.36 32.18
CA SER A 301 -8.15 -8.21 33.24
C SER A 301 -6.62 -8.26 33.35
N MET A 302 -5.92 -7.79 32.33
CA MET A 302 -4.45 -7.79 32.20
C MET A 302 -3.93 -6.44 31.67
N PRO A 303 -4.04 -5.34 32.43
CA PRO A 303 -3.79 -3.98 31.91
C PRO A 303 -2.39 -3.77 31.32
N ILE A 304 -1.36 -4.42 31.93
CA ILE A 304 0.02 -4.35 31.42
C ILE A 304 0.12 -5.00 30.03
N VAL A 305 -0.56 -6.12 29.82
CA VAL A 305 -0.60 -6.79 28.51
C VAL A 305 -1.32 -5.90 27.50
N GLY A 306 -2.47 -5.32 27.86
CA GLY A 306 -3.20 -4.37 27.02
C GLY A 306 -2.36 -3.18 26.59
N TYR A 307 -1.61 -2.59 27.53
CA TYR A 307 -0.65 -1.51 27.24
C TYR A 307 0.42 -1.94 26.24
N ILE A 308 1.06 -3.09 26.44
CA ILE A 308 2.11 -3.61 25.55
C ILE A 308 1.53 -3.90 24.15
N ILE A 309 0.34 -4.48 24.07
CA ILE A 309 -0.34 -4.79 22.80
C ILE A 309 -0.69 -3.50 22.05
N SER A 310 -1.24 -2.51 22.72
CA SER A 310 -1.55 -1.20 22.13
C SER A 310 -0.29 -0.53 21.57
N MET A 311 0.80 -0.51 22.36
CA MET A 311 2.08 0.05 21.93
C MET A 311 2.65 -0.72 20.72
N ALA A 312 2.64 -2.05 20.77
CA ALA A 312 3.13 -2.91 19.69
C ALA A 312 2.31 -2.71 18.41
N PHE A 313 0.99 -2.56 18.52
CA PHE A 313 0.10 -2.32 17.41
C PHE A 313 0.38 -0.99 16.70
N TYR A 314 0.45 0.13 17.43
CA TYR A 314 0.72 1.42 16.80
C TYR A 314 2.16 1.57 16.30
N LEU A 315 3.12 0.88 16.91
CA LEU A 315 4.47 0.78 16.36
C LEU A 315 4.46 0.01 15.02
N LEU A 316 3.78 -1.14 14.97
CA LEU A 316 3.57 -1.92 13.75
C LEU A 316 2.92 -1.07 12.65
N LEU A 317 1.85 -0.35 12.98
CA LEU A 317 1.14 0.54 12.06
C LEU A 317 2.04 1.65 11.50
N SER A 318 2.82 2.30 12.37
CA SER A 318 3.77 3.33 11.98
C SER A 318 4.85 2.79 11.05
N MET A 319 5.34 1.56 11.28
CA MET A 319 6.32 0.90 10.42
C MET A 319 5.71 0.51 9.07
N ALA A 320 4.48 -0.02 9.04
CA ALA A 320 3.75 -0.34 7.80
C ALA A 320 3.49 0.91 6.96
N ALA A 321 3.06 2.00 7.59
CA ALA A 321 2.86 3.28 6.93
C ALA A 321 4.18 3.84 6.35
N LEU A 322 5.26 3.80 7.13
CA LEU A 322 6.56 4.34 6.73
C LEU A 322 7.20 3.56 5.58
N THR A 323 7.09 2.21 5.55
CA THR A 323 7.63 1.40 4.44
C THR A 323 6.96 1.72 3.11
N SER A 324 5.65 1.90 3.10
CA SER A 324 4.90 2.31 1.90
C SER A 324 5.22 3.76 1.50
N LEU A 325 5.33 4.67 2.49
CA LEU A 325 5.66 6.08 2.24
C LEU A 325 7.07 6.24 1.63
N ILE A 326 8.04 5.43 2.07
CA ILE A 326 9.38 5.37 1.47
C ILE A 326 9.30 5.01 -0.02
N SER A 327 8.46 4.04 -0.39
CA SER A 327 8.30 3.60 -1.77
C SER A 327 7.66 4.66 -2.67
N LEU A 328 6.62 5.31 -2.17
CA LEU A 328 5.93 6.40 -2.84
C LEU A 328 6.82 7.64 -3.01
N HIS A 329 7.56 7.99 -1.97
CA HIS A 329 8.50 9.11 -2.00
C HIS A 329 9.66 8.85 -2.97
N GLU A 330 10.18 7.59 -3.02
CA GLU A 330 11.25 7.20 -3.95
C GLU A 330 10.83 7.33 -5.41
N LEU A 331 9.60 6.94 -5.75
CA LEU A 331 9.04 7.11 -7.09
C LEU A 331 9.21 8.56 -7.57
N SER A 332 8.73 9.50 -6.76
CA SER A 332 8.76 10.92 -7.08
C SER A 332 10.18 11.49 -7.04
N THR A 333 11.00 11.06 -6.08
CA THR A 333 12.41 11.47 -5.99
C THR A 333 13.21 11.03 -7.21
N ALA A 334 13.04 9.78 -7.65
CA ALA A 334 13.70 9.27 -8.85
C ALA A 334 13.29 10.05 -10.11
N PHE A 335 12.01 10.40 -10.21
CA PHE A 335 11.50 11.23 -11.30
C PHE A 335 12.16 12.62 -11.30
N PHE A 336 12.09 13.40 -10.23
CA PHE A 336 12.67 14.74 -10.18
C PHE A 336 14.20 14.71 -10.34
N GLN A 337 14.87 13.72 -9.76
CA GLN A 337 16.32 13.56 -9.92
C GLN A 337 16.72 13.38 -11.38
N GLU A 338 16.01 12.53 -12.12
CA GLU A 338 16.37 12.18 -13.50
C GLU A 338 15.85 13.19 -14.52
N GLU A 339 14.63 13.72 -14.37
CA GLU A 339 14.06 14.65 -15.34
C GLU A 339 14.63 16.05 -15.20
N LEU A 340 14.89 16.53 -13.98
CA LEU A 340 15.50 17.84 -13.75
C LEU A 340 17.03 17.80 -13.68
N HIS A 341 17.64 16.62 -13.75
CA HIS A 341 19.11 16.43 -13.71
C HIS A 341 19.74 17.02 -12.45
N ILE A 342 19.04 16.96 -11.29
CA ILE A 342 19.47 17.48 -10.01
C ILE A 342 20.00 16.36 -9.09
N SER A 343 20.70 16.75 -8.03
CA SER A 343 21.17 15.78 -7.03
C SER A 343 20.01 15.16 -6.25
N ARG A 344 20.18 13.91 -5.81
CA ARG A 344 19.19 13.16 -5.05
C ARG A 344 18.67 13.91 -3.81
N PRO A 345 19.52 14.56 -2.96
CA PRO A 345 19.01 15.33 -1.82
C PRO A 345 18.11 16.50 -2.23
N ARG A 346 18.44 17.19 -3.35
CA ARG A 346 17.59 18.28 -3.86
C ARG A 346 16.25 17.75 -4.37
N ALA A 347 16.26 16.65 -5.13
CA ALA A 347 15.04 16.01 -5.60
C ALA A 347 14.16 15.56 -4.41
N ALA A 348 14.74 14.89 -3.42
CA ALA A 348 14.03 14.47 -2.22
C ALA A 348 13.46 15.66 -1.44
N MET A 349 14.17 16.79 -1.36
CA MET A 349 13.67 18.02 -0.71
C MET A 349 12.44 18.59 -1.41
N ILE A 350 12.45 18.64 -2.76
CA ILE A 350 11.29 19.09 -3.57
C ILE A 350 10.08 18.21 -3.27
N VAL A 351 10.27 16.88 -3.28
CA VAL A 351 9.19 15.93 -2.99
C VAL A 351 8.67 16.11 -1.56
N THR A 352 9.56 16.15 -0.57
CA THR A 352 9.19 16.34 0.82
C THR A 352 8.41 17.64 1.03
N ALA A 353 8.88 18.77 0.46
CA ALA A 353 8.20 20.06 0.57
C ALA A 353 6.83 20.04 -0.12
N GLY A 354 6.74 19.51 -1.35
CA GLY A 354 5.49 19.41 -2.09
C GLY A 354 4.47 18.50 -1.40
N CYS A 355 4.91 17.32 -0.91
CA CYS A 355 4.04 16.39 -0.17
C CYS A 355 3.64 16.94 1.20
N SER A 356 4.52 17.72 1.88
CA SER A 356 4.17 18.41 3.12
C SER A 356 3.09 19.47 2.89
N LEU A 357 3.16 20.19 1.77
CA LEU A 357 2.12 21.15 1.41
C LEU A 357 0.79 20.47 1.12
N ILE A 358 0.78 19.41 0.31
CA ILE A 358 -0.43 18.63 0.02
C ILE A 358 -1.01 18.06 1.31
N GLY A 359 -0.18 17.44 2.15
CA GLY A 359 -0.60 16.86 3.42
C GLY A 359 -1.14 17.92 4.40
N ALA A 360 -0.52 19.09 4.46
CA ALA A 360 -1.03 20.19 5.27
C ALA A 360 -2.41 20.66 4.81
N VAL A 361 -2.60 20.86 3.51
CA VAL A 361 -3.89 21.28 2.94
C VAL A 361 -4.97 20.20 3.15
N CYS A 362 -4.64 18.91 2.93
CA CYS A 362 -5.53 17.79 3.22
C CYS A 362 -5.91 17.74 4.71
N SER A 363 -4.92 17.87 5.59
CA SER A 363 -5.16 17.84 7.04
C SER A 363 -6.04 19.00 7.52
N LEU A 364 -5.81 20.22 7.01
CA LEU A 364 -6.60 21.40 7.36
C LEU A 364 -8.04 21.32 6.83
N SER A 365 -8.28 20.63 5.70
CA SER A 365 -9.62 20.44 5.15
C SER A 365 -10.52 19.56 6.03
N LEU A 366 -9.96 18.71 6.87
CA LEU A 366 -10.70 17.86 7.82
C LEU A 366 -11.27 18.66 9.01
N GLY A 367 -10.75 19.85 9.27
CA GLY A 367 -11.20 20.76 10.32
C GLY A 367 -12.21 21.79 9.81
N ASP A 368 -12.22 22.95 10.49
CA ASP A 368 -13.19 24.04 10.25
C ASP A 368 -12.90 24.91 9.02
N TRP A 369 -11.85 24.59 8.26
CA TRP A 369 -11.44 25.38 7.08
C TRP A 369 -12.28 25.03 5.85
N SER A 370 -13.56 25.45 5.91
CA SER A 370 -14.58 25.13 4.88
C SER A 370 -14.21 25.57 3.46
N PHE A 371 -13.37 26.60 3.30
CA PHE A 371 -12.88 27.05 1.99
C PHE A 371 -11.93 26.05 1.30
N LEU A 372 -11.40 25.08 2.03
CA LEU A 372 -10.59 23.96 1.50
C LEU A 372 -11.44 22.75 1.12
N LYS A 373 -12.79 22.84 1.23
CA LYS A 373 -13.69 21.77 0.81
C LYS A 373 -14.16 22.00 -0.62
N VAL A 374 -14.18 20.94 -1.42
CA VAL A 374 -14.69 20.96 -2.79
C VAL A 374 -16.08 20.36 -2.81
N ALA A 375 -17.10 21.15 -3.14
CA ALA A 375 -18.51 20.73 -3.09
C ALA A 375 -18.94 20.12 -1.74
N GLY A 376 -18.37 20.62 -0.64
CA GLY A 376 -18.64 20.12 0.72
C GLY A 376 -17.83 18.86 1.14
N VAL A 377 -17.00 18.33 0.24
CA VAL A 377 -16.13 17.17 0.50
C VAL A 377 -14.73 17.66 0.87
N ASP A 378 -14.12 17.03 1.86
CA ASP A 378 -12.76 17.35 2.30
C ASP A 378 -11.74 17.05 1.20
N LEU A 379 -10.70 17.87 1.08
CA LEU A 379 -9.65 17.67 0.06
C LEU A 379 -8.93 16.32 0.25
N PHE A 380 -8.85 15.81 1.47
CA PHE A 380 -8.34 14.47 1.74
C PHE A 380 -9.12 13.40 0.95
N ASP A 381 -10.45 13.41 1.09
CA ASP A 381 -11.34 12.46 0.40
C ASP A 381 -11.36 12.69 -1.12
N VAL A 382 -11.24 13.94 -1.57
CA VAL A 382 -11.13 14.26 -3.01
C VAL A 382 -9.85 13.66 -3.60
N PHE A 383 -8.71 13.81 -2.94
CA PHE A 383 -7.45 13.23 -3.41
C PHE A 383 -7.49 11.70 -3.38
N ASP A 384 -8.05 11.09 -2.34
CA ASP A 384 -8.21 9.63 -2.26
C ASP A 384 -9.11 9.11 -3.38
N PHE A 385 -10.27 9.75 -3.61
CA PHE A 385 -11.18 9.42 -4.70
C PHE A 385 -10.53 9.51 -6.07
N VAL A 386 -9.91 10.66 -6.39
CA VAL A 386 -9.33 10.92 -7.72
C VAL A 386 -8.16 9.96 -7.98
N THR A 387 -7.29 9.76 -7.01
CA THR A 387 -6.15 8.86 -7.19
C THR A 387 -6.57 7.40 -7.15
N GLY A 388 -7.37 7.01 -6.16
CA GLY A 388 -7.74 5.60 -5.92
C GLY A 388 -8.78 5.07 -6.91
N GLN A 389 -9.80 5.87 -7.21
CA GLN A 389 -10.93 5.41 -8.03
C GLN A 389 -10.86 5.82 -9.50
N ILE A 390 -10.01 6.81 -9.85
CA ILE A 390 -9.87 7.26 -11.24
C ILE A 390 -8.47 6.95 -11.79
N PHE A 391 -7.42 7.51 -11.19
CA PHE A 391 -6.08 7.44 -11.77
C PHE A 391 -5.47 6.04 -11.72
N LEU A 392 -5.61 5.31 -10.62
CA LEU A 392 -5.09 3.96 -10.50
C LEU A 392 -5.74 2.98 -11.48
N PRO A 393 -7.07 2.88 -11.61
CA PRO A 393 -7.69 2.02 -12.61
C PRO A 393 -7.32 2.40 -14.05
N ILE A 394 -7.31 3.69 -14.38
CA ILE A 394 -6.90 4.15 -15.72
C ILE A 394 -5.43 3.79 -15.98
N GLY A 395 -4.53 4.06 -15.04
CA GLY A 395 -3.11 3.73 -15.14
C GLY A 395 -2.88 2.23 -15.31
N GLY A 396 -3.60 1.39 -14.54
CA GLY A 396 -3.53 -0.06 -14.63
C GLY A 396 -4.04 -0.61 -15.95
N LEU A 397 -5.19 -0.12 -16.41
CA LEU A 397 -5.75 -0.47 -17.72
C LEU A 397 -4.78 -0.13 -18.86
N LEU A 398 -4.25 1.09 -18.84
CA LEU A 398 -3.30 1.54 -19.87
C LEU A 398 -1.97 0.75 -19.79
N THR A 399 -1.50 0.38 -18.60
CA THR A 399 -0.31 -0.48 -18.42
C THR A 399 -0.54 -1.88 -19.03
N CYS A 400 -1.72 -2.47 -18.81
CA CYS A 400 -2.08 -3.74 -19.40
C CYS A 400 -2.14 -3.68 -20.94
N LEU A 401 -2.77 -2.62 -21.47
CA LEU A 401 -2.83 -2.39 -22.91
C LEU A 401 -1.44 -2.14 -23.50
N PHE A 402 -0.59 -1.38 -22.81
CA PHE A 402 0.76 -1.11 -23.24
C PHE A 402 1.59 -2.39 -23.37
N ILE A 403 1.62 -3.25 -22.35
CA ILE A 403 2.38 -4.50 -22.35
C ILE A 403 1.73 -5.56 -23.25
N GLY A 404 0.40 -5.67 -23.24
CA GLY A 404 -0.31 -6.73 -23.96
C GLY A 404 -0.44 -6.50 -25.46
N TRP A 405 -0.43 -5.21 -25.89
CA TRP A 405 -0.76 -4.88 -27.27
C TRP A 405 0.28 -4.00 -27.97
N TYR A 406 1.00 -3.13 -27.26
CA TYR A 406 1.95 -2.20 -27.86
C TYR A 406 3.39 -2.72 -27.81
N VAL A 407 3.86 -3.18 -26.64
CA VAL A 407 5.24 -3.66 -26.49
C VAL A 407 5.45 -4.97 -27.26
N PRO A 408 6.55 -5.13 -28.03
CA PRO A 408 6.78 -6.35 -28.77
C PRO A 408 6.80 -7.60 -27.88
N LYS A 409 5.99 -8.62 -28.23
CA LYS A 409 5.86 -9.88 -27.48
C LYS A 409 7.22 -10.54 -27.19
N LYS A 410 8.19 -10.41 -28.11
CA LYS A 410 9.55 -10.93 -27.94
C LYS A 410 10.21 -10.30 -26.72
N LEU A 411 10.18 -8.96 -26.61
CA LEU A 411 10.76 -8.22 -25.47
C LEU A 411 10.10 -8.68 -24.15
N VAL A 412 8.77 -8.75 -24.13
CA VAL A 412 8.01 -9.20 -22.93
C VAL A 412 8.43 -10.61 -22.54
N LYS A 413 8.59 -11.51 -23.53
CA LYS A 413 9.01 -12.90 -23.29
C LYS A 413 10.45 -12.97 -22.79
N ASP A 414 11.37 -12.21 -23.41
CA ASP A 414 12.80 -12.20 -23.03
C ASP A 414 12.97 -11.70 -21.58
N GLU A 415 12.26 -10.64 -21.19
CA GLU A 415 12.25 -10.16 -19.83
C GLU A 415 11.61 -11.17 -18.87
N PHE A 416 10.44 -11.73 -19.19
CA PHE A 416 9.73 -12.71 -18.37
C PHE A 416 10.56 -13.97 -18.12
N THR A 417 11.21 -14.50 -19.17
CA THR A 417 12.05 -15.69 -19.11
C THR A 417 13.47 -15.42 -18.66
N ASN A 418 13.79 -14.18 -18.33
CA ASN A 418 15.13 -13.76 -17.99
C ASN A 418 16.16 -14.16 -19.08
N TRP A 419 15.82 -13.77 -20.33
CA TRP A 419 16.56 -14.10 -21.57
C TRP A 419 16.79 -15.62 -21.75
N GLY A 420 15.77 -16.43 -21.46
CA GLY A 420 15.80 -17.88 -21.63
C GLY A 420 16.47 -18.64 -20.50
N THR A 421 16.94 -17.98 -19.44
CA THR A 421 17.53 -18.66 -18.26
C THR A 421 16.49 -19.35 -17.38
N THR A 422 15.20 -18.98 -17.51
CA THR A 422 14.09 -19.63 -16.80
C THR A 422 13.13 -20.26 -17.80
N ARG A 423 12.59 -21.44 -17.45
CA ARG A 423 11.56 -22.10 -18.26
C ARG A 423 10.33 -21.19 -18.32
N GLY A 424 9.94 -20.78 -19.52
CA GLY A 424 8.78 -19.90 -19.75
C GLY A 424 7.43 -20.60 -19.73
N ILE A 425 7.23 -21.63 -18.90
CA ILE A 425 6.02 -22.45 -18.85
C ILE A 425 4.77 -21.60 -18.64
N PHE A 426 4.84 -20.63 -17.74
CA PHE A 426 3.73 -19.74 -17.39
C PHE A 426 3.62 -18.50 -18.30
N PHE A 427 4.51 -18.31 -19.27
CA PHE A 427 4.47 -17.13 -20.13
C PHE A 427 3.18 -17.02 -20.95
N GLY A 428 2.67 -18.15 -21.46
CA GLY A 428 1.42 -18.18 -22.22
C GLY A 428 0.22 -17.71 -21.38
N ALA A 429 0.10 -18.23 -20.16
CA ALA A 429 -0.95 -17.85 -19.22
C ALA A 429 -0.82 -16.37 -18.82
N TYR A 430 0.39 -15.92 -18.41
CA TYR A 430 0.67 -14.52 -18.09
C TYR A 430 0.27 -13.58 -19.25
N TYR A 431 0.70 -13.91 -20.49
CA TYR A 431 0.46 -13.04 -21.64
C TYR A 431 -1.02 -13.00 -22.04
N PHE A 432 -1.76 -14.11 -21.85
CA PHE A 432 -3.21 -14.14 -22.03
C PHE A 432 -3.92 -13.28 -20.96
N LEU A 433 -3.54 -13.43 -19.69
CA LEU A 433 -4.12 -12.67 -18.60
C LEU A 433 -3.92 -11.16 -18.79
N ILE A 434 -2.69 -10.73 -19.06
CA ILE A 434 -2.39 -9.29 -19.19
C ILE A 434 -3.02 -8.67 -20.44
N ARG A 435 -3.23 -9.45 -21.48
CA ARG A 435 -3.79 -8.98 -22.75
C ARG A 435 -5.32 -8.87 -22.74
N PHE A 436 -5.99 -9.76 -22.05
CA PHE A 436 -7.45 -9.88 -22.11
C PHE A 436 -8.13 -9.79 -20.75
N VAL A 437 -7.71 -10.60 -19.78
CA VAL A 437 -8.41 -10.73 -18.49
C VAL A 437 -8.19 -9.49 -17.64
N CYS A 438 -6.94 -9.06 -17.44
CA CYS A 438 -6.62 -7.90 -16.60
C CYS A 438 -7.29 -6.60 -17.09
N PRO A 439 -7.26 -6.23 -18.40
CA PRO A 439 -7.96 -5.04 -18.87
C PRO A 439 -9.46 -5.07 -18.60
N LEU A 440 -10.11 -6.21 -18.85
CA LEU A 440 -11.56 -6.36 -18.60
C LEU A 440 -11.88 -6.29 -17.09
N ALA A 441 -11.07 -6.94 -16.26
CA ALA A 441 -11.24 -6.92 -14.82
C ALA A 441 -11.06 -5.48 -14.24
N ILE A 442 -10.03 -4.75 -14.68
CA ILE A 442 -9.80 -3.38 -14.24
C ILE A 442 -10.91 -2.45 -14.74
N LEU A 443 -11.38 -2.62 -15.97
CA LEU A 443 -12.51 -1.87 -16.49
C LEU A 443 -13.79 -2.12 -15.69
N ALA A 444 -14.06 -3.37 -15.31
CA ALA A 444 -15.20 -3.71 -14.46
C ALA A 444 -15.10 -3.04 -13.08
N ILE A 445 -13.92 -3.09 -12.44
CA ILE A 445 -13.68 -2.37 -11.18
C ILE A 445 -13.97 -0.86 -11.35
N PHE A 446 -13.42 -0.27 -12.41
CA PHE A 446 -13.54 1.15 -12.67
C PHE A 446 -14.99 1.59 -12.85
N LEU A 447 -15.75 0.86 -13.67
CA LEU A 447 -17.18 1.15 -13.91
C LEU A 447 -18.03 0.95 -12.64
N HIS A 448 -17.76 -0.09 -11.86
CA HIS A 448 -18.43 -0.32 -10.58
C HIS A 448 -18.14 0.81 -9.56
N GLN A 449 -16.88 1.24 -9.46
CA GLN A 449 -16.51 2.35 -8.57
C GLN A 449 -17.16 3.69 -8.96
N LEU A 450 -17.48 3.87 -10.23
CA LEU A 450 -18.21 5.04 -10.73
C LEU A 450 -19.74 4.89 -10.61
N GLY A 451 -20.24 3.78 -10.07
CA GLY A 451 -21.68 3.53 -9.88
C GLY A 451 -22.44 3.29 -11.18
N VAL A 452 -21.78 2.76 -12.22
CA VAL A 452 -22.44 2.46 -13.50
C VAL A 452 -23.29 1.19 -13.42
N PHE A 453 -22.91 0.25 -12.53
CA PHE A 453 -23.68 -0.96 -12.21
C PHE A 453 -23.34 -1.47 -10.81
#